data_c94c0d348170a208c4c6cf75bbf8c297
#
_entry.id   c94c0d348170a208c4c6cf75bbf8c297
#
_cell.length_a   1.000
_cell.length_b   1.000
_cell.length_c   1.000
_cell.angle_alpha   90.00
_cell.angle_beta   90.00
_cell.angle_gamma   90.00
#
_symmetry.space_group_name_H-M   'P 1'
#
loop_
_entity.id
_entity.type
_entity.pdbx_description
1 polymer ?
#
loop_
_entity_poly.entity_id
_entity_poly.type
_entity_poly.pdbx_seq_one_letter_code
_entity_poly.pdbx_strand_id
1 'polypeptide(L)'
;MCATASFRFLTLSCIALCVSSMAQSKPRARDLGVPFDGKPGPFNAITDVKGVEVGHTTLISGKGKLQVGVGPVRTGVTAVLPRGRASSDPVFAAWFTMNGNGEMTGTTWVEDSGFLDGPVMITNTHSVGVVRDAVIAWRVKQGKPDTEGYWWSLPVVAETWDGYLNDINGFHIKPEHAFHALETAHSGAVEEGNVGGGTGMICNEFKGGIGTSSRTLDTKEGGYTIGVLVQCNYGDRDELRIAGIPVGREIPDGKVWHQDVGSIIIVVATDAPLIPTQLKRMVRRVSLGLGRDGSYSGNGSGDIFIAFSTANPGTEGAKKPTTVTMIPNDDLDPIFLATVRATEEAIVNAMIAAETMTGVNDRTVIALPHDKLREVLKKHNRLVQ
;
A
#
# COMPACT_ATOMS: atom_id res chain seq x y z
N MET A 1 20.50 -0.46 81.70
CA MET A 1 19.20 -0.20 81.06
C MET A 1 19.43 0.41 79.69
N CYS A 2 19.37 -0.41 78.66
CA CYS A 2 19.60 0.01 77.27
C CYS A 2 18.26 -0.04 76.60
N ALA A 3 17.79 1.09 76.04
CA ALA A 3 16.52 1.20 75.33
C ALA A 3 16.82 1.09 73.83
N THR A 4 16.29 0.07 73.20
CA THR A 4 16.32 -0.17 71.79
C THR A 4 15.16 0.54 71.08
N ALA A 5 15.45 1.51 70.19
CA ALA A 5 14.47 2.19 69.35
C ALA A 5 14.34 1.43 68.03
N SER A 6 13.16 0.91 67.70
CA SER A 6 12.81 0.27 66.48
C SER A 6 12.34 1.31 65.41
N PHE A 7 13.09 1.50 64.35
CA PHE A 7 12.69 2.28 63.16
C PHE A 7 11.87 1.39 62.24
N ARG A 8 10.60 1.73 62.02
CA ARG A 8 9.76 1.13 60.96
C ARG A 8 9.92 1.93 59.70
N PHE A 9 10.51 1.31 58.68
CA PHE A 9 10.51 1.84 57.30
C PHE A 9 9.14 1.60 56.68
N LEU A 10 8.47 2.68 56.26
CA LEU A 10 7.26 2.65 55.44
C LEU A 10 7.72 2.69 53.97
N THR A 11 7.63 1.58 53.27
CA THR A 11 7.86 1.53 51.83
C THR A 11 6.60 2.01 51.12
N LEU A 12 6.65 3.21 50.52
CA LEU A 12 5.63 3.74 49.60
C LEU A 12 5.84 3.08 48.24
N SER A 13 4.95 2.16 47.87
CA SER A 13 4.94 1.53 46.55
C SER A 13 4.19 2.45 45.57
N CYS A 14 4.92 3.22 44.75
CA CYS A 14 4.33 3.96 43.61
C CYS A 14 3.96 2.98 42.53
N ILE A 15 2.68 2.65 42.40
CA ILE A 15 2.13 1.96 41.19
C ILE A 15 2.03 3.00 40.09
N ALA A 16 2.98 2.98 39.15
CA ALA A 16 2.88 3.75 37.92
C ALA A 16 1.81 3.08 37.02
N LEU A 17 0.63 3.68 36.93
CA LEU A 17 -0.34 3.34 35.88
C LEU A 17 0.24 3.75 34.55
N CYS A 18 0.75 2.79 33.78
CA CYS A 18 0.97 2.97 32.33
C CYS A 18 -0.40 3.09 31.65
N VAL A 19 -0.88 4.31 31.45
CA VAL A 19 -1.98 4.59 30.53
C VAL A 19 -1.42 4.42 29.13
N SER A 20 -1.58 3.24 28.56
CA SER A 20 -1.37 3.04 27.11
C SER A 20 -2.40 3.92 26.40
N SER A 21 -1.96 5.05 25.85
CA SER A 21 -2.73 5.82 24.91
C SER A 21 -2.99 4.90 23.69
N MET A 22 -4.18 4.32 23.63
CA MET A 22 -4.65 3.70 22.39
C MET A 22 -4.76 4.84 21.37
N ALA A 23 -3.83 4.91 20.44
CA ALA A 23 -3.96 5.77 19.28
C ALA A 23 -5.31 5.41 18.64
N GLN A 24 -6.20 6.39 18.55
CA GLN A 24 -7.51 6.20 17.94
C GLN A 24 -7.26 5.78 16.48
N SER A 25 -7.71 4.59 16.10
CA SER A 25 -7.57 4.12 14.73
C SER A 25 -8.28 5.10 13.80
N LYS A 26 -7.62 5.49 12.72
CA LYS A 26 -8.23 6.35 11.69
C LYS A 26 -9.49 5.66 11.15
N PRO A 27 -10.58 6.41 10.87
CA PRO A 27 -11.76 5.83 10.28
C PRO A 27 -11.45 5.28 8.89
N ARG A 28 -12.15 4.24 8.51
CA ARG A 28 -12.12 3.67 7.17
C ARG A 28 -13.45 3.93 6.45
N ALA A 29 -13.49 3.70 5.16
CA ALA A 29 -14.67 4.04 4.36
C ALA A 29 -15.96 3.34 4.84
N ARG A 30 -15.86 2.08 5.28
CA ARG A 30 -17.01 1.35 5.86
C ARG A 30 -17.48 1.96 7.18
N ASP A 31 -16.57 2.49 8.00
CA ASP A 31 -16.93 3.15 9.27
C ASP A 31 -17.72 4.44 9.05
N LEU A 32 -17.53 5.06 7.87
CA LEU A 32 -18.29 6.23 7.44
C LEU A 32 -19.63 5.89 6.75
N GLY A 33 -19.96 4.60 6.59
CA GLY A 33 -21.15 4.13 5.93
C GLY A 33 -21.06 4.10 4.39
N VAL A 34 -19.86 4.07 3.81
CA VAL A 34 -19.67 3.84 2.38
C VAL A 34 -19.97 2.37 2.06
N PRO A 35 -20.89 2.06 1.13
CA PRO A 35 -21.23 0.68 0.80
C PRO A 35 -20.17 0.06 -0.12
N PHE A 36 -19.72 -1.14 0.24
CA PHE A 36 -18.87 -1.97 -0.61
C PHE A 36 -19.36 -3.41 -0.60
N ASP A 37 -19.39 -4.02 -1.77
CA ASP A 37 -19.75 -5.42 -1.93
C ASP A 37 -18.63 -6.38 -1.53
N GLY A 38 -19.02 -7.59 -1.15
CA GLY A 38 -18.15 -8.67 -0.76
C GLY A 38 -17.73 -8.62 0.71
N LYS A 39 -17.27 -9.76 1.21
CA LYS A 39 -16.90 -9.94 2.61
C LYS A 39 -15.41 -9.60 2.80
N PRO A 40 -15.05 -8.61 3.62
CA PRO A 40 -13.66 -8.36 3.96
C PRO A 40 -13.11 -9.46 4.87
N GLY A 41 -11.78 -9.62 4.88
CA GLY A 41 -11.07 -10.39 5.91
C GLY A 41 -11.02 -9.63 7.25
N PRO A 42 -10.39 -10.22 8.27
CA PRO A 42 -10.38 -9.68 9.64
C PRO A 42 -9.83 -8.25 9.75
N PHE A 43 -8.81 -7.91 8.97
CA PHE A 43 -8.17 -6.59 8.97
C PHE A 43 -8.65 -5.73 7.79
N ASN A 44 -9.40 -6.33 6.85
CA ASN A 44 -9.74 -5.71 5.57
C ASN A 44 -8.51 -5.09 4.89
N ALA A 45 -7.41 -5.81 4.85
CA ALA A 45 -6.10 -5.36 4.40
C ALA A 45 -5.40 -6.44 3.55
N ILE A 46 -4.36 -6.03 2.80
CA ILE A 46 -3.55 -6.98 2.01
C ILE A 46 -2.93 -8.08 2.88
N THR A 47 -2.69 -7.80 4.14
CA THR A 47 -2.16 -8.70 5.16
C THR A 47 -3.14 -9.78 5.62
N ASP A 48 -4.41 -9.75 5.20
CA ASP A 48 -5.33 -10.88 5.36
C ASP A 48 -4.92 -12.09 4.51
N VAL A 49 -4.13 -11.87 3.47
CA VAL A 49 -3.46 -12.96 2.75
C VAL A 49 -2.31 -13.47 3.61
N LYS A 50 -2.42 -14.72 4.03
CA LYS A 50 -1.50 -15.34 4.97
C LYS A 50 -0.03 -15.26 4.51
N GLY A 51 0.82 -14.74 5.39
CA GLY A 51 2.25 -14.59 5.16
C GLY A 51 2.64 -13.20 4.64
N VAL A 52 1.69 -12.41 4.14
CA VAL A 52 1.98 -11.04 3.68
C VAL A 52 2.25 -10.13 4.88
N GLU A 53 3.34 -9.39 4.81
CA GLU A 53 3.70 -8.35 5.78
C GLU A 53 3.88 -7.00 5.07
N VAL A 54 3.53 -5.91 5.76
CA VAL A 54 3.66 -4.53 5.27
C VAL A 54 4.40 -3.69 6.30
N GLY A 55 5.32 -2.84 5.83
CA GLY A 55 6.02 -1.89 6.68
C GLY A 55 6.20 -0.54 6.01
N HIS A 56 6.36 0.50 6.82
CA HIS A 56 6.44 1.88 6.37
C HIS A 56 7.60 2.64 7.01
N THR A 57 8.16 3.57 6.24
CA THR A 57 9.00 4.64 6.77
C THR A 57 8.46 5.96 6.27
N THR A 58 8.08 6.84 7.18
CA THR A 58 7.47 8.15 6.88
C THR A 58 8.42 9.27 7.25
N LEU A 59 8.66 10.20 6.30
CA LEU A 59 9.51 11.36 6.52
C LEU A 59 8.68 12.65 6.37
N ILE A 60 8.51 13.36 7.47
CA ILE A 60 7.82 14.65 7.54
C ILE A 60 8.71 15.63 8.31
N SER A 61 9.22 16.66 7.62
CA SER A 61 10.03 17.71 8.26
C SER A 61 9.97 19.03 7.50
N GLY A 62 10.32 20.13 8.17
CA GLY A 62 10.39 21.45 7.57
C GLY A 62 9.03 22.06 7.21
N LYS A 63 9.04 23.35 6.88
CA LYS A 63 7.90 24.16 6.43
C LYS A 63 8.39 25.36 5.62
N GLY A 64 7.47 26.01 4.88
CA GLY A 64 7.74 27.23 4.14
C GLY A 64 8.29 27.01 2.74
N LYS A 65 9.16 27.90 2.27
CA LYS A 65 9.69 27.91 0.90
C LYS A 65 10.57 26.70 0.62
N LEU A 66 10.48 26.18 -0.60
CA LEU A 66 11.34 25.11 -1.08
C LEU A 66 12.83 25.55 -1.04
N GLN A 67 13.64 24.72 -0.38
CA GLN A 67 15.10 24.74 -0.47
C GLN A 67 15.58 23.33 -0.81
N VAL A 68 16.06 23.14 -2.03
CA VAL A 68 16.50 21.81 -2.50
C VAL A 68 17.60 21.25 -1.60
N GLY A 69 17.40 20.03 -1.12
CA GLY A 69 18.29 19.36 -0.16
C GLY A 69 18.01 19.67 1.31
N VAL A 70 17.09 20.61 1.60
CA VAL A 70 16.69 20.99 2.96
C VAL A 70 15.22 20.66 3.24
N GLY A 71 14.34 20.86 2.28
CA GLY A 71 12.90 20.57 2.40
C GLY A 71 12.01 21.76 2.05
N PRO A 72 10.74 21.72 2.45
CA PRO A 72 10.01 20.73 3.28
C PRO A 72 10.00 19.31 2.71
N VAL A 73 10.06 18.31 3.59
CA VAL A 73 10.06 16.88 3.25
C VAL A 73 8.71 16.26 3.57
N ARG A 74 8.10 15.59 2.57
CA ARG A 74 6.82 14.87 2.67
C ARG A 74 6.90 13.62 1.80
N THR A 75 7.61 12.60 2.26
CA THR A 75 7.91 11.41 1.48
C THR A 75 8.07 10.18 2.37
N GLY A 76 8.39 9.03 1.78
CA GLY A 76 8.65 7.81 2.54
C GLY A 76 8.83 6.58 1.67
N VAL A 77 8.83 5.43 2.32
CA VAL A 77 8.97 4.11 1.69
C VAL A 77 7.94 3.15 2.28
N THR A 78 7.29 2.38 1.43
CA THR A 78 6.41 1.26 1.81
C THR A 78 7.01 -0.03 1.30
N ALA A 79 7.03 -1.06 2.14
CA ALA A 79 7.46 -2.42 1.80
C ALA A 79 6.28 -3.39 1.89
N VAL A 80 6.09 -4.23 0.87
CA VAL A 80 5.15 -5.37 0.87
C VAL A 80 5.96 -6.63 0.67
N LEU A 81 5.97 -7.52 1.67
CA LEU A 81 6.72 -8.76 1.66
C LEU A 81 5.75 -9.94 1.45
N PRO A 82 5.82 -10.65 0.31
CA PRO A 82 4.85 -11.69 -0.05
C PRO A 82 4.77 -12.86 0.94
N ARG A 83 5.89 -13.21 1.56
CA ARG A 83 6.01 -14.31 2.53
C ARG A 83 6.63 -13.88 3.86
N GLY A 84 6.56 -12.56 4.16
CA GLY A 84 7.14 -11.98 5.36
C GLY A 84 8.68 -11.92 5.34
N ARG A 85 9.25 -11.33 6.39
CA ARG A 85 10.69 -11.07 6.52
C ARG A 85 11.55 -12.33 6.64
N ALA A 86 10.98 -13.40 7.16
CA ALA A 86 11.71 -14.64 7.43
C ALA A 86 11.88 -15.55 6.20
N SER A 87 11.22 -15.23 5.09
CA SER A 87 11.22 -16.07 3.90
C SER A 87 11.94 -15.39 2.73
N SER A 88 12.76 -16.17 2.03
CA SER A 88 13.36 -15.80 0.75
C SER A 88 12.75 -16.57 -0.42
N ASP A 89 11.68 -17.34 -0.19
CA ASP A 89 11.03 -18.16 -1.21
C ASP A 89 10.23 -17.29 -2.17
N PRO A 90 10.56 -17.25 -3.47
CA PRO A 90 9.84 -16.47 -4.47
C PRO A 90 8.39 -16.92 -4.62
N VAL A 91 7.56 -16.04 -5.15
CA VAL A 91 6.14 -16.28 -5.39
C VAL A 91 5.81 -16.15 -6.88
N PHE A 92 4.84 -16.93 -7.37
CA PHE A 92 4.29 -16.65 -8.69
C PHE A 92 3.73 -15.23 -8.75
N ALA A 93 4.07 -14.52 -9.83
CA ALA A 93 3.65 -13.13 -10.02
C ALA A 93 3.37 -12.81 -11.50
N ALA A 94 2.68 -11.70 -11.68
CA ALA A 94 2.52 -11.04 -12.97
C ALA A 94 2.27 -9.55 -12.76
N TRP A 95 2.63 -8.74 -13.73
CA TRP A 95 2.44 -7.30 -13.70
C TRP A 95 1.66 -6.80 -14.91
N PHE A 96 1.14 -5.59 -14.83
CA PHE A 96 0.44 -4.94 -15.93
C PHE A 96 0.60 -3.43 -15.82
N THR A 97 0.95 -2.78 -16.91
CA THR A 97 0.89 -1.32 -17.02
C THR A 97 -0.32 -0.91 -17.84
N MET A 98 -1.17 -0.07 -17.29
CA MET A 98 -2.30 0.51 -18.00
C MET A 98 -1.88 1.78 -18.73
N ASN A 99 -1.09 2.63 -18.09
CA ASN A 99 -0.37 3.75 -18.69
C ASN A 99 1.03 3.84 -18.07
N GLY A 100 2.03 4.05 -18.91
CA GLY A 100 3.43 3.80 -18.57
C GLY A 100 4.24 5.03 -18.17
N ASN A 101 3.63 6.17 -17.83
CA ASN A 101 4.38 7.33 -17.33
C ASN A 101 4.79 7.17 -15.86
N GLY A 102 5.56 6.13 -15.56
CA GLY A 102 6.01 5.75 -14.22
C GLY A 102 7.06 4.65 -14.27
N GLU A 103 7.57 4.27 -13.11
CA GLU A 103 8.62 3.26 -12.96
C GLU A 103 8.18 2.11 -12.06
N MET A 104 8.48 0.88 -12.49
CA MET A 104 8.49 -0.33 -11.65
C MET A 104 9.65 -1.21 -12.11
N THR A 105 10.71 -1.27 -11.32
CA THR A 105 11.91 -2.06 -11.65
C THR A 105 11.64 -3.56 -11.54
N GLY A 106 12.50 -4.38 -12.12
CA GLY A 106 12.43 -5.85 -11.99
C GLY A 106 11.31 -6.52 -12.79
N THR A 107 10.40 -5.76 -13.40
CA THR A 107 9.23 -6.29 -14.11
C THR A 107 9.57 -7.12 -15.34
N THR A 108 10.69 -6.87 -16.00
CA THR A 108 11.17 -7.69 -17.12
C THR A 108 11.38 -9.14 -16.70
N TRP A 109 11.99 -9.38 -15.53
CA TRP A 109 12.18 -10.72 -15.00
C TRP A 109 10.88 -11.34 -14.50
N VAL A 110 10.01 -10.56 -13.88
CA VAL A 110 8.66 -11.03 -13.49
C VAL A 110 7.88 -11.51 -14.73
N GLU A 111 8.00 -10.79 -15.87
CA GLU A 111 7.32 -11.17 -17.12
C GLU A 111 7.86 -12.49 -17.68
N ASP A 112 9.18 -12.66 -17.73
CA ASP A 112 9.82 -13.83 -18.35
C ASP A 112 9.78 -15.06 -17.45
N SER A 113 10.08 -14.90 -16.16
CA SER A 113 10.15 -16.04 -15.22
C SER A 113 8.78 -16.42 -14.63
N GLY A 114 7.87 -15.45 -14.52
CA GLY A 114 6.63 -15.63 -13.77
C GLY A 114 6.81 -15.57 -12.25
N PHE A 115 7.99 -15.15 -11.75
CA PHE A 115 8.29 -15.08 -10.33
C PHE A 115 8.63 -13.66 -9.86
N LEU A 116 8.19 -13.35 -8.67
CA LEU A 116 8.64 -12.20 -7.87
C LEU A 116 9.59 -12.71 -6.81
N ASP A 117 10.84 -12.26 -6.86
CA ASP A 117 11.87 -12.57 -5.90
C ASP A 117 12.06 -11.43 -4.91
N GLY A 118 11.41 -11.52 -3.76
CA GLY A 118 11.54 -10.60 -2.65
C GLY A 118 10.39 -9.58 -2.53
N PRO A 119 10.63 -8.46 -1.83
CA PRO A 119 9.60 -7.47 -1.56
C PRO A 119 9.24 -6.65 -2.79
N VAL A 120 8.01 -6.13 -2.80
CA VAL A 120 7.61 -4.97 -3.61
C VAL A 120 7.80 -3.73 -2.75
N MET A 121 8.66 -2.81 -3.20
CA MET A 121 8.87 -1.52 -2.55
C MET A 121 8.16 -0.41 -3.31
N ILE A 122 7.63 0.58 -2.59
CA ILE A 122 6.97 1.75 -3.21
C ILE A 122 7.50 3.02 -2.54
N THR A 123 7.88 4.01 -3.34
CA THR A 123 8.47 5.28 -2.87
C THR A 123 8.10 6.44 -3.80
N ASN A 124 8.90 7.51 -3.84
CA ASN A 124 8.73 8.58 -4.81
C ASN A 124 9.60 8.37 -6.06
N THR A 125 9.29 9.10 -7.14
CA THR A 125 9.93 8.97 -8.46
C THR A 125 11.46 9.05 -8.42
N HIS A 126 12.04 9.98 -7.65
CA HIS A 126 13.49 10.17 -7.63
C HIS A 126 14.23 9.24 -6.65
N SER A 127 13.50 8.42 -5.91
CA SER A 127 14.08 7.53 -4.89
C SER A 127 14.10 6.05 -5.29
N VAL A 128 13.60 5.70 -6.49
CA VAL A 128 13.59 4.30 -6.98
C VAL A 128 14.99 3.68 -6.93
N GLY A 129 16.00 4.38 -7.41
CA GLY A 129 17.38 3.89 -7.47
C GLY A 129 17.94 3.54 -6.08
N VAL A 130 17.86 4.47 -5.11
CA VAL A 130 18.38 4.25 -3.77
C VAL A 130 17.63 3.16 -3.02
N VAL A 131 16.31 3.05 -3.19
CA VAL A 131 15.51 1.98 -2.57
C VAL A 131 15.83 0.62 -3.20
N ARG A 132 16.04 0.56 -4.52
CA ARG A 132 16.46 -0.66 -5.22
C ARG A 132 17.80 -1.17 -4.69
N ASP A 133 18.80 -0.31 -4.62
CA ASP A 133 20.13 -0.66 -4.11
C ASP A 133 20.06 -1.07 -2.63
N ALA A 134 19.22 -0.41 -1.83
CA ALA A 134 19.00 -0.78 -0.44
C ALA A 134 18.38 -2.19 -0.29
N VAL A 135 17.41 -2.58 -1.12
CA VAL A 135 16.85 -3.96 -1.08
C VAL A 135 17.95 -5.00 -1.32
N ILE A 136 18.83 -4.77 -2.32
CA ILE A 136 19.95 -5.66 -2.60
C ILE A 136 20.87 -5.74 -1.37
N ALA A 137 21.27 -4.59 -0.81
CA ALA A 137 22.13 -4.53 0.36
C ALA A 137 21.50 -5.21 1.60
N TRP A 138 20.19 -5.05 1.80
CA TRP A 138 19.45 -5.71 2.88
C TRP A 138 19.45 -7.23 2.73
N ARG A 139 19.23 -7.75 1.51
CA ARG A 139 19.27 -9.18 1.22
C ARG A 139 20.69 -9.76 1.39
N VAL A 140 21.71 -9.05 0.94
CA VAL A 140 23.12 -9.45 1.14
C VAL A 140 23.45 -9.56 2.63
N LYS A 141 22.93 -8.70 3.49
CA LYS A 141 23.12 -8.79 4.95
C LYS A 141 22.42 -10.02 5.56
N GLN A 142 21.31 -10.47 5.00
CA GLN A 142 20.51 -11.58 5.52
C GLN A 142 20.92 -12.91 4.90
N GLY A 143 21.36 -12.89 3.66
CA GLY A 143 21.71 -14.07 2.89
C GLY A 143 23.11 -14.60 3.21
N LYS A 144 23.28 -15.92 3.03
CA LYS A 144 24.62 -16.46 2.81
C LYS A 144 24.89 -16.33 1.32
N PRO A 145 26.08 -15.89 0.90
CA PRO A 145 26.46 -15.98 -0.50
C PRO A 145 26.28 -17.45 -0.95
N ASP A 146 25.94 -17.62 -2.22
CA ASP A 146 25.91 -18.95 -2.80
C ASP A 146 27.30 -19.60 -2.74
N THR A 147 27.42 -20.86 -3.13
CA THR A 147 28.70 -21.61 -3.09
C THR A 147 29.78 -20.99 -3.97
N GLU A 148 29.40 -20.14 -4.90
CA GLU A 148 30.29 -19.43 -5.83
C GLU A 148 30.67 -18.02 -5.32
N GLY A 149 30.08 -17.56 -4.20
CA GLY A 149 30.30 -16.23 -3.63
C GLY A 149 29.51 -15.11 -4.29
N TYR A 150 28.52 -15.42 -5.14
CA TYR A 150 27.65 -14.47 -5.78
C TYR A 150 26.37 -14.25 -4.98
N TRP A 151 25.80 -13.07 -5.17
CA TRP A 151 24.42 -12.77 -4.81
C TRP A 151 23.75 -12.01 -5.96
N TRP A 152 22.61 -12.51 -6.40
CA TRP A 152 21.86 -11.92 -7.49
C TRP A 152 20.45 -11.58 -7.04
N SER A 153 19.95 -10.39 -7.40
CA SER A 153 18.58 -9.96 -7.14
C SER A 153 18.15 -8.87 -8.10
N LEU A 154 16.90 -8.92 -8.56
CA LEU A 154 16.24 -7.89 -9.37
C LEU A 154 15.03 -7.35 -8.60
N PRO A 155 15.24 -6.45 -7.61
CA PRO A 155 14.16 -5.95 -6.78
C PRO A 155 13.08 -5.23 -7.57
N VAL A 156 11.83 -5.40 -7.14
CA VAL A 156 10.69 -4.63 -7.64
C VAL A 156 10.53 -3.39 -6.77
N VAL A 157 10.76 -2.23 -7.36
CA VAL A 157 10.56 -0.91 -6.74
C VAL A 157 9.73 -0.05 -7.66
N ALA A 158 8.60 0.41 -7.16
CA ALA A 158 7.64 1.25 -7.86
C ALA A 158 7.57 2.66 -7.25
N GLU A 159 6.95 3.60 -7.96
CA GLU A 159 6.90 4.98 -7.50
C GLU A 159 5.64 5.71 -7.93
N THR A 160 5.35 6.80 -7.21
CA THR A 160 4.48 7.90 -7.66
C THR A 160 5.10 9.25 -7.28
N TRP A 161 4.76 10.31 -8.02
CA TRP A 161 5.38 11.63 -7.87
C TRP A 161 4.81 12.44 -6.69
N ASP A 162 5.66 12.82 -5.74
CA ASP A 162 5.28 13.59 -4.54
C ASP A 162 5.70 15.08 -4.59
N GLY A 163 6.29 15.55 -5.69
CA GLY A 163 6.92 16.87 -5.78
C GLY A 163 6.00 18.08 -5.63
N TYR A 164 4.68 17.92 -5.48
CA TYR A 164 3.80 19.02 -5.15
C TYR A 164 3.94 19.46 -3.68
N LEU A 165 4.14 18.51 -2.78
CA LEU A 165 4.26 18.71 -1.34
C LEU A 165 5.68 18.50 -0.82
N ASN A 166 6.52 17.76 -1.54
CA ASN A 166 7.84 17.31 -1.13
C ASN A 166 8.97 18.01 -1.91
N ASP A 167 10.08 18.25 -1.27
CA ASP A 167 11.37 18.53 -1.93
C ASP A 167 11.93 17.27 -2.59
N ILE A 168 11.32 16.87 -3.71
CA ILE A 168 11.65 15.62 -4.42
C ILE A 168 13.09 15.61 -4.95
N ASN A 169 13.65 16.79 -5.31
CA ASN A 169 15.01 16.96 -5.81
C ASN A 169 16.06 16.96 -4.71
N GLY A 170 15.64 16.96 -3.44
CA GLY A 170 16.54 16.92 -2.28
C GLY A 170 17.08 15.53 -1.96
N PHE A 171 16.55 14.47 -2.62
CA PHE A 171 16.96 13.08 -2.42
C PHE A 171 16.98 12.65 -0.94
N HIS A 172 15.88 12.92 -0.24
CA HIS A 172 15.77 12.72 1.21
C HIS A 172 15.67 11.25 1.61
N ILE A 173 15.21 10.36 0.72
CA ILE A 173 15.22 8.92 0.97
C ILE A 173 16.67 8.41 0.94
N LYS A 174 17.03 7.64 1.97
CA LYS A 174 18.34 7.01 2.14
C LYS A 174 18.17 5.49 2.34
N PRO A 175 19.21 4.66 2.20
CA PRO A 175 19.13 3.21 2.37
C PRO A 175 18.49 2.78 3.71
N GLU A 176 18.81 3.48 4.81
CA GLU A 176 18.25 3.20 6.14
C GLU A 176 16.73 3.30 6.21
N HIS A 177 16.12 4.17 5.39
CA HIS A 177 14.66 4.28 5.33
C HIS A 177 14.00 3.05 4.68
N ALA A 178 14.64 2.49 3.65
CA ALA A 178 14.20 1.23 3.05
C ALA A 178 14.41 0.05 4.01
N PHE A 179 15.56 0.01 4.72
CA PHE A 179 15.81 -0.99 5.74
C PHE A 179 14.75 -0.95 6.84
N HIS A 180 14.45 0.25 7.36
CA HIS A 180 13.43 0.40 8.40
C HIS A 180 12.06 -0.10 7.94
N ALA A 181 11.61 0.25 6.73
CA ALA A 181 10.35 -0.24 6.18
C ALA A 181 10.32 -1.78 6.07
N LEU A 182 11.44 -2.40 5.65
CA LEU A 182 11.59 -3.85 5.57
C LEU A 182 11.61 -4.51 6.96
N GLU A 183 12.35 -3.94 7.90
CA GLU A 183 12.57 -4.50 9.24
C GLU A 183 11.36 -4.34 10.17
N THR A 184 10.53 -3.33 9.94
CA THR A 184 9.29 -3.10 10.70
C THR A 184 8.06 -3.73 10.07
N ALA A 185 8.19 -4.36 8.91
CA ALA A 185 7.07 -5.02 8.25
C ALA A 185 6.43 -6.08 9.17
N HIS A 186 5.11 -6.14 9.18
CA HIS A 186 4.33 -7.04 10.01
C HIS A 186 3.00 -7.40 9.36
N SER A 187 2.39 -8.50 9.81
CA SER A 187 1.02 -8.88 9.47
C SER A 187 0.03 -8.14 10.39
N GLY A 188 -1.27 -8.21 10.06
CA GLY A 188 -2.32 -7.55 10.84
C GLY A 188 -2.78 -6.24 10.21
N ALA A 189 -3.25 -5.29 11.02
CA ALA A 189 -3.71 -4.01 10.51
C ALA A 189 -2.57 -3.22 9.84
N VAL A 190 -2.87 -2.61 8.70
CA VAL A 190 -1.92 -1.78 7.94
C VAL A 190 -2.25 -0.31 8.18
N GLU A 191 -1.24 0.51 8.42
CA GLU A 191 -1.42 1.97 8.49
C GLU A 191 -1.75 2.54 7.10
N GLU A 192 -2.72 3.50 7.06
CA GLU A 192 -3.24 4.09 5.83
C GLU A 192 -3.14 5.63 5.83
N GLY A 193 -3.31 6.24 4.65
CA GLY A 193 -3.23 7.69 4.46
C GLY A 193 -1.80 8.19 4.28
N ASN A 194 -1.42 9.21 5.03
CA ASN A 194 -0.14 9.94 4.88
C ASN A 194 1.05 9.18 5.47
N VAL A 195 1.24 7.92 5.10
CA VAL A 195 2.28 7.05 5.64
C VAL A 195 3.12 6.43 4.54
N GLY A 196 4.36 6.08 4.87
CA GLY A 196 5.27 5.44 3.93
C GLY A 196 5.42 6.21 2.64
N GLY A 197 5.50 5.51 1.52
CA GLY A 197 5.54 6.10 0.18
C GLY A 197 4.32 6.99 -0.12
N GLY A 198 3.18 6.79 0.55
CA GLY A 198 1.97 7.58 0.40
C GLY A 198 1.98 8.98 1.05
N THR A 199 3.05 9.34 1.77
CA THR A 199 3.11 10.55 2.59
C THR A 199 2.80 11.83 1.81
N GLY A 200 3.40 12.06 0.65
CA GLY A 200 3.22 13.29 -0.16
C GLY A 200 2.17 13.18 -1.26
N MET A 201 1.39 12.10 -1.33
CA MET A 201 0.53 11.77 -2.47
C MET A 201 -0.81 12.49 -2.47
N ILE A 202 -1.35 12.71 -3.68
CA ILE A 202 -2.60 13.45 -3.94
C ILE A 202 -3.50 12.57 -4.80
N CYS A 203 -4.68 12.22 -4.30
CA CYS A 203 -5.61 11.32 -4.96
C CYS A 203 -6.91 12.06 -5.29
N ASN A 204 -7.24 12.15 -6.57
CA ASN A 204 -8.37 12.96 -7.06
C ASN A 204 -8.38 14.38 -6.47
N GLU A 205 -7.21 14.99 -6.37
CA GLU A 205 -6.97 16.33 -5.81
C GLU A 205 -7.35 16.51 -4.32
N PHE A 206 -7.70 15.44 -3.63
CA PHE A 206 -7.67 15.35 -2.18
C PHE A 206 -6.34 14.77 -1.71
N LYS A 207 -6.02 14.87 -0.44
CA LYS A 207 -4.87 14.16 0.10
C LYS A 207 -5.05 12.67 -0.11
N GLY A 208 -4.11 12.06 -0.80
CA GLY A 208 -4.02 10.63 -1.05
C GLY A 208 -3.06 9.93 -0.10
N GLY A 209 -2.60 8.76 -0.49
CA GLY A 209 -1.64 7.99 0.30
C GLY A 209 -1.76 6.49 0.15
N ILE A 210 -1.42 5.77 1.20
CA ILE A 210 -1.58 4.32 1.27
C ILE A 210 -3.02 3.98 1.61
N GLY A 211 -3.58 3.01 0.90
CA GLY A 211 -4.86 2.39 1.22
C GLY A 211 -4.82 0.89 1.01
N THR A 212 -5.67 0.16 1.71
CA THR A 212 -5.71 -1.29 1.60
C THR A 212 -7.11 -1.83 1.79
N SER A 213 -7.37 -3.01 1.26
CA SER A 213 -8.58 -3.78 1.54
C SER A 213 -8.39 -5.25 1.21
N SER A 214 -9.36 -6.08 1.59
CA SER A 214 -9.39 -7.49 1.23
C SER A 214 -10.80 -8.00 0.90
N ARG A 215 -10.85 -9.16 0.26
CA ARG A 215 -12.07 -9.96 0.06
C ARG A 215 -11.77 -11.42 0.35
N THR A 216 -12.62 -12.02 1.16
CA THR A 216 -12.62 -13.46 1.41
C THR A 216 -13.77 -14.10 0.64
N LEU A 217 -13.47 -15.07 -0.20
CA LEU A 217 -14.44 -15.83 -0.97
C LEU A 217 -15.14 -16.86 -0.08
N ASP A 218 -16.38 -17.21 -0.42
CA ASP A 218 -17.08 -18.30 0.24
C ASP A 218 -16.37 -19.65 0.00
N THR A 219 -16.56 -20.60 0.91
CA THR A 219 -15.94 -21.95 0.80
C THR A 219 -16.31 -22.65 -0.51
N LYS A 220 -17.52 -22.46 -1.03
CA LYS A 220 -17.95 -23.01 -2.33
C LYS A 220 -17.18 -22.40 -3.53
N GLU A 221 -16.57 -21.24 -3.34
CA GLU A 221 -15.73 -20.53 -4.31
C GLU A 221 -14.25 -20.71 -4.01
N GLY A 222 -13.89 -21.67 -3.15
CA GLY A 222 -12.54 -22.03 -2.76
C GLY A 222 -12.05 -21.43 -1.45
N GLY A 223 -12.78 -20.49 -0.85
CA GLY A 223 -12.44 -19.88 0.45
C GLY A 223 -11.18 -18.99 0.41
N TYR A 224 -10.75 -18.59 -0.78
CA TYR A 224 -9.52 -17.80 -0.96
C TYR A 224 -9.66 -16.35 -0.51
N THR A 225 -8.53 -15.77 -0.17
CA THR A 225 -8.40 -14.34 0.19
C THR A 225 -7.70 -13.58 -0.93
N ILE A 226 -8.26 -12.43 -1.29
CA ILE A 226 -7.65 -11.45 -2.20
C ILE A 226 -7.42 -10.17 -1.39
N GLY A 227 -6.18 -9.72 -1.31
CA GLY A 227 -5.79 -8.49 -0.63
C GLY A 227 -5.20 -7.49 -1.61
N VAL A 228 -5.48 -6.21 -1.40
CA VAL A 228 -4.99 -5.10 -2.24
C VAL A 228 -4.37 -4.03 -1.37
N LEU A 229 -3.22 -3.48 -1.81
CA LEU A 229 -2.61 -2.27 -1.28
C LEU A 229 -2.37 -1.31 -2.44
N VAL A 230 -2.70 -0.04 -2.23
CA VAL A 230 -2.48 1.03 -3.20
C VAL A 230 -1.61 2.14 -2.63
N GLN A 231 -0.77 2.74 -3.48
CA GLN A 231 -0.24 4.09 -3.29
C GLN A 231 -0.97 5.01 -4.25
N CYS A 232 -1.95 5.75 -3.71
CA CYS A 232 -2.90 6.54 -4.48
C CYS A 232 -2.40 7.98 -4.69
N ASN A 233 -2.10 8.34 -5.94
CA ASN A 233 -1.60 9.65 -6.36
C ASN A 233 -2.08 10.00 -7.77
N TYR A 234 -3.36 9.82 -8.08
CA TYR A 234 -3.91 10.01 -9.42
C TYR A 234 -5.22 10.77 -9.40
N GLY A 235 -5.70 11.15 -10.57
CA GLY A 235 -7.09 11.46 -10.86
C GLY A 235 -7.46 12.94 -10.86
N ASP A 236 -8.52 13.21 -11.58
CA ASP A 236 -9.22 14.50 -11.64
C ASP A 236 -10.35 14.51 -10.62
N ARG A 237 -10.51 15.62 -9.89
CA ARG A 237 -11.56 15.82 -8.90
C ARG A 237 -12.97 15.60 -9.49
N ASP A 238 -13.24 16.13 -10.67
CA ASP A 238 -14.58 16.10 -11.25
C ASP A 238 -15.00 14.68 -11.68
N GLU A 239 -14.05 13.77 -11.86
CA GLU A 239 -14.32 12.38 -12.21
C GLU A 239 -14.39 11.46 -10.99
N LEU A 240 -14.00 11.92 -9.78
CA LEU A 240 -14.08 11.09 -8.58
C LEU A 240 -15.50 10.56 -8.34
N ARG A 241 -15.60 9.23 -8.25
CA ARG A 241 -16.82 8.51 -7.89
C ARG A 241 -16.59 7.67 -6.64
N ILE A 242 -17.55 7.70 -5.73
CA ILE A 242 -17.58 6.82 -4.55
C ILE A 242 -18.98 6.21 -4.48
N ALA A 243 -19.06 4.88 -4.41
CA ALA A 243 -20.33 4.16 -4.48
C ALA A 243 -21.17 4.49 -5.74
N GLY A 244 -20.52 4.81 -6.86
CA GLY A 244 -21.12 5.21 -8.12
C GLY A 244 -21.61 6.67 -8.19
N ILE A 245 -21.48 7.45 -7.12
CA ILE A 245 -21.90 8.85 -7.03
C ILE A 245 -20.73 9.77 -7.42
N PRO A 246 -20.93 10.81 -8.25
CA PRO A 246 -19.89 11.75 -8.67
C PRO A 246 -19.53 12.74 -7.52
N VAL A 247 -18.96 12.18 -6.45
CA VAL A 247 -18.64 12.90 -5.20
C VAL A 247 -17.74 14.11 -5.45
N GLY A 248 -16.80 13.99 -6.38
CA GLY A 248 -15.86 15.08 -6.67
C GLY A 248 -16.52 16.35 -7.19
N ARG A 249 -17.63 16.23 -7.92
CA ARG A 249 -18.44 17.38 -8.39
C ARG A 249 -19.24 18.03 -7.28
N GLU A 250 -19.61 17.26 -6.26
CA GLU A 250 -20.40 17.74 -5.13
C GLU A 250 -19.52 18.29 -3.99
N ILE A 251 -18.21 18.00 -4.02
CA ILE A 251 -17.22 18.55 -3.06
C ILE A 251 -16.10 19.26 -3.85
N PRO A 252 -16.35 20.45 -4.40
CA PRO A 252 -15.41 21.14 -5.27
C PRO A 252 -14.29 21.89 -4.54
N ASP A 253 -14.35 22.00 -3.21
CA ASP A 253 -13.38 22.77 -2.44
C ASP A 253 -11.97 22.21 -2.52
N GLY A 254 -10.98 23.10 -2.55
CA GLY A 254 -9.57 22.72 -2.45
C GLY A 254 -9.00 22.00 -3.67
N LYS A 255 -9.56 22.21 -4.87
CA LYS A 255 -8.96 21.71 -6.12
C LYS A 255 -7.55 22.26 -6.29
N VAL A 256 -6.65 21.41 -6.79
CA VAL A 256 -5.22 21.72 -6.96
C VAL A 256 -4.91 22.02 -8.42
N TRP A 257 -5.50 21.27 -9.34
CA TRP A 257 -5.37 21.39 -10.80
C TRP A 257 -6.66 20.96 -11.50
N HIS A 258 -6.69 21.01 -12.84
CA HIS A 258 -7.88 20.67 -13.61
C HIS A 258 -7.58 19.68 -14.73
N GLN A 259 -6.82 18.65 -14.43
CA GLN A 259 -6.48 17.58 -15.38
C GLN A 259 -6.08 16.32 -14.61
N ASP A 260 -6.22 15.17 -15.23
CA ASP A 260 -5.74 13.91 -14.69
C ASP A 260 -4.20 13.88 -14.74
N VAL A 261 -3.60 14.06 -13.58
CA VAL A 261 -2.15 13.99 -13.38
C VAL A 261 -1.86 13.10 -12.20
N GLY A 262 -0.68 12.48 -12.21
CA GLY A 262 -0.23 11.63 -11.12
C GLY A 262 -0.11 10.18 -11.55
N SER A 263 -0.15 9.26 -10.62
CA SER A 263 0.10 7.84 -10.84
C SER A 263 -0.54 7.01 -9.75
N ILE A 264 -0.74 5.72 -9.97
CA ILE A 264 -1.12 4.80 -8.92
C ILE A 264 -0.35 3.49 -9.02
N ILE A 265 0.21 3.05 -7.90
CA ILE A 265 0.78 1.71 -7.79
C ILE A 265 -0.21 0.83 -7.01
N ILE A 266 -0.51 -0.34 -7.58
CA ILE A 266 -1.43 -1.31 -6.96
C ILE A 266 -0.75 -2.67 -6.85
N VAL A 267 -0.70 -3.18 -5.62
CA VAL A 267 -0.19 -4.51 -5.29
C VAL A 267 -1.35 -5.40 -4.90
N VAL A 268 -1.49 -6.53 -5.57
CA VAL A 268 -2.53 -7.52 -5.28
C VAL A 268 -1.89 -8.81 -4.79
N ALA A 269 -2.34 -9.31 -3.66
CA ALA A 269 -1.94 -10.58 -3.09
C ALA A 269 -3.11 -11.55 -3.08
N THR A 270 -2.82 -12.86 -3.19
CA THR A 270 -3.81 -13.92 -2.96
C THR A 270 -3.15 -15.20 -2.45
N ASP A 271 -3.88 -15.99 -1.69
CA ASP A 271 -3.53 -17.37 -1.34
C ASP A 271 -4.15 -18.40 -2.30
N ALA A 272 -4.93 -17.95 -3.28
CA ALA A 272 -5.44 -18.82 -4.35
C ALA A 272 -4.28 -19.36 -5.19
N PRO A 273 -4.28 -20.66 -5.53
CA PRO A 273 -3.20 -21.25 -6.32
C PRO A 273 -3.32 -20.84 -7.79
N LEU A 274 -2.85 -19.63 -8.08
CA LEU A 274 -2.81 -19.05 -9.42
C LEU A 274 -1.39 -19.15 -10.00
N ILE A 275 -1.30 -19.61 -11.25
CA ILE A 275 -0.07 -19.58 -12.03
C ILE A 275 0.12 -18.19 -12.71
N PRO A 276 1.32 -17.83 -13.20
CA PRO A 276 1.61 -16.50 -13.73
C PRO A 276 0.63 -16.00 -14.79
N THR A 277 0.18 -16.86 -15.71
CA THR A 277 -0.81 -16.49 -16.73
C THR A 277 -2.18 -16.14 -16.16
N GLN A 278 -2.59 -16.79 -15.06
CA GLN A 278 -3.83 -16.49 -14.33
C GLN A 278 -3.69 -15.21 -13.52
N LEU A 279 -2.53 -14.99 -12.88
CA LEU A 279 -2.19 -13.73 -12.22
C LEU A 279 -2.17 -12.55 -13.20
N LYS A 280 -1.68 -12.77 -14.44
CA LYS A 280 -1.75 -11.75 -15.51
C LYS A 280 -3.19 -11.37 -15.86
N ARG A 281 -4.12 -12.33 -15.83
CA ARG A 281 -5.56 -12.08 -16.02
C ARG A 281 -6.15 -11.35 -14.82
N MET A 282 -5.76 -11.71 -13.60
CA MET A 282 -6.20 -11.07 -12.35
C MET A 282 -5.74 -9.61 -12.29
N VAL A 283 -4.46 -9.33 -12.50
CA VAL A 283 -3.90 -7.97 -12.38
C VAL A 283 -4.50 -6.99 -13.39
N ARG A 284 -4.91 -7.45 -14.57
CA ARG A 284 -5.66 -6.62 -15.54
C ARG A 284 -7.02 -6.15 -15.03
N ARG A 285 -7.67 -6.88 -14.11
CA ARG A 285 -8.96 -6.51 -13.52
C ARG A 285 -8.86 -5.36 -12.51
N VAL A 286 -7.66 -5.09 -12.02
CA VAL A 286 -7.38 -3.90 -11.20
C VAL A 286 -7.86 -2.62 -11.90
N SER A 287 -7.66 -2.52 -13.22
CA SER A 287 -8.13 -1.39 -14.04
C SER A 287 -9.64 -1.13 -13.91
N LEU A 288 -10.44 -2.19 -13.74
CA LEU A 288 -11.89 -2.06 -13.57
C LEU A 288 -12.26 -1.48 -12.18
N GLY A 289 -11.48 -1.82 -11.15
CA GLY A 289 -11.64 -1.22 -9.82
C GLY A 289 -11.26 0.27 -9.83
N LEU A 290 -10.13 0.58 -10.44
CA LEU A 290 -9.67 1.96 -10.65
C LEU A 290 -10.69 2.81 -11.42
N GLY A 291 -11.28 2.25 -12.48
CA GLY A 291 -12.33 2.93 -13.27
C GLY A 291 -13.62 3.18 -12.49
N ARG A 292 -13.93 2.37 -11.45
CA ARG A 292 -15.11 2.60 -10.58
C ARG A 292 -14.97 3.87 -9.75
N ASP A 293 -13.75 4.24 -9.37
CA ASP A 293 -13.45 5.48 -8.65
C ASP A 293 -13.27 6.68 -9.58
N GLY A 294 -13.47 6.48 -10.90
CA GLY A 294 -13.55 7.56 -11.90
C GLY A 294 -12.26 7.80 -12.69
N SER A 295 -11.20 7.01 -12.49
CA SER A 295 -10.00 7.14 -13.32
C SER A 295 -10.28 6.72 -14.76
N TYR A 296 -9.75 7.51 -15.69
CA TYR A 296 -9.63 7.16 -17.11
C TYR A 296 -8.17 6.94 -17.54
N SER A 297 -7.24 6.90 -16.58
CA SER A 297 -5.81 6.65 -16.82
C SER A 297 -5.23 7.60 -17.87
N GLY A 298 -5.21 8.91 -17.54
CA GLY A 298 -4.78 9.97 -18.45
C GLY A 298 -3.33 9.80 -18.90
N ASN A 299 -2.98 10.42 -20.04
CA ASN A 299 -1.65 10.28 -20.66
C ASN A 299 -0.48 10.60 -19.71
N GLY A 300 -0.67 11.47 -18.73
CA GLY A 300 0.34 11.84 -17.72
C GLY A 300 0.45 10.87 -16.55
N SER A 301 -0.41 9.86 -16.47
CA SER A 301 -0.46 8.92 -15.34
C SER A 301 0.52 7.75 -15.50
N GLY A 302 1.09 7.29 -14.40
CA GLY A 302 1.87 6.04 -14.30
C GLY A 302 1.08 4.99 -13.52
N ASP A 303 0.21 4.27 -14.20
CA ASP A 303 -0.70 3.31 -13.59
C ASP A 303 -0.15 1.90 -13.77
N ILE A 304 0.57 1.41 -12.75
CA ILE A 304 1.34 0.16 -12.82
C ILE A 304 0.93 -0.76 -11.67
N PHE A 305 0.63 -2.01 -12.00
CA PHE A 305 0.07 -2.98 -11.08
C PHE A 305 0.88 -4.27 -11.07
N ILE A 306 0.98 -4.91 -9.91
CA ILE A 306 1.58 -6.23 -9.75
C ILE A 306 0.67 -7.12 -8.90
N ALA A 307 0.57 -8.39 -9.27
CA ALA A 307 -0.16 -9.41 -8.51
C ALA A 307 0.74 -10.60 -8.22
N PHE A 308 0.59 -11.21 -7.04
CA PHE A 308 1.30 -12.42 -6.68
C PHE A 308 0.41 -13.39 -5.89
N SER A 309 0.79 -14.68 -5.94
CA SER A 309 0.15 -15.74 -5.16
C SER A 309 1.11 -16.34 -4.14
N THR A 310 0.67 -16.42 -2.87
CA THR A 310 1.44 -17.09 -1.81
C THR A 310 1.29 -18.62 -1.84
N ALA A 311 0.48 -19.18 -2.73
CA ALA A 311 0.40 -20.61 -2.96
C ALA A 311 1.68 -21.17 -3.65
N ASN A 312 1.77 -22.48 -3.79
CA ASN A 312 2.89 -23.17 -4.46
C ASN A 312 4.29 -22.77 -3.93
N PRO A 313 4.56 -22.88 -2.61
CA PRO A 313 5.87 -22.57 -2.06
C PRO A 313 6.95 -23.54 -2.59
N GLY A 314 8.21 -23.04 -2.65
CA GLY A 314 9.37 -23.84 -3.05
C GLY A 314 9.43 -24.19 -4.53
N THR A 315 8.61 -23.57 -5.38
CA THR A 315 8.51 -23.92 -6.80
C THR A 315 9.72 -23.45 -7.58
N GLU A 316 10.16 -22.22 -7.41
CA GLU A 316 11.28 -21.62 -8.17
C GLU A 316 12.61 -22.31 -7.82
N GLY A 317 12.83 -22.61 -6.53
CA GLY A 317 14.05 -23.29 -6.07
C GLY A 317 14.11 -24.80 -6.33
N ALA A 318 13.12 -25.39 -7.00
CA ALA A 318 13.04 -26.83 -7.22
C ALA A 318 14.13 -27.33 -8.19
N LYS A 319 14.93 -28.28 -7.72
CA LYS A 319 16.03 -28.88 -8.54
C LYS A 319 15.58 -30.04 -9.45
N LYS A 320 14.28 -30.39 -9.42
CA LYS A 320 13.65 -31.47 -10.20
C LYS A 320 12.29 -31.00 -10.70
N PRO A 321 11.73 -31.62 -11.74
CA PRO A 321 10.35 -31.37 -12.12
C PRO A 321 9.45 -31.46 -10.89
N THR A 322 8.63 -30.38 -10.69
CA THR A 322 7.75 -30.25 -9.54
C THR A 322 6.31 -30.06 -9.98
N THR A 323 5.37 -30.42 -9.11
CA THR A 323 3.95 -30.26 -9.35
C THR A 323 3.51 -28.92 -8.78
N VAL A 324 2.73 -28.17 -9.56
CA VAL A 324 2.05 -26.95 -9.11
C VAL A 324 0.54 -27.17 -9.10
N THR A 325 -0.13 -26.58 -8.12
CA THR A 325 -1.58 -26.55 -8.08
C THR A 325 -2.06 -25.30 -8.80
N MET A 326 -3.10 -25.43 -9.61
CA MET A 326 -3.76 -24.30 -10.26
C MET A 326 -5.28 -24.44 -10.21
N ILE A 327 -5.98 -23.33 -10.20
CA ILE A 327 -7.44 -23.28 -10.31
C ILE A 327 -7.85 -23.48 -11.78
N PRO A 328 -8.91 -24.26 -12.09
CA PRO A 328 -9.48 -24.29 -13.44
C PRO A 328 -9.84 -22.88 -13.91
N ASN A 329 -9.62 -22.57 -15.19
CA ASN A 329 -9.88 -21.22 -15.71
C ASN A 329 -11.33 -20.78 -15.60
N ASP A 330 -12.26 -21.74 -15.62
CA ASP A 330 -13.69 -21.48 -15.51
C ASP A 330 -14.14 -21.07 -14.10
N ASP A 331 -13.27 -21.28 -13.09
CA ASP A 331 -13.52 -20.98 -11.68
C ASP A 331 -12.87 -19.63 -11.23
N LEU A 332 -12.34 -18.84 -12.17
CA LEU A 332 -11.61 -17.59 -11.84
C LEU A 332 -12.51 -16.36 -11.61
N ASP A 333 -13.78 -16.39 -12.05
CA ASP A 333 -14.65 -15.21 -11.98
C ASP A 333 -14.86 -14.65 -10.56
N PRO A 334 -15.03 -15.45 -9.50
CA PRO A 334 -15.09 -14.94 -8.14
C PRO A 334 -13.82 -14.17 -7.71
N ILE A 335 -12.64 -14.65 -8.13
CA ILE A 335 -11.35 -14.02 -7.84
C ILE A 335 -11.24 -12.68 -8.59
N PHE A 336 -11.66 -12.64 -9.85
CA PHE A 336 -11.66 -11.42 -10.65
C PHE A 336 -12.58 -10.36 -10.05
N LEU A 337 -13.79 -10.75 -9.66
CA LEU A 337 -14.76 -9.84 -9.04
C LEU A 337 -14.25 -9.33 -7.68
N ALA A 338 -13.65 -10.20 -6.86
CA ALA A 338 -13.05 -9.84 -5.58
C ALA A 338 -11.90 -8.84 -5.77
N THR A 339 -11.06 -9.02 -6.80
CA THR A 339 -9.98 -8.09 -7.14
C THR A 339 -10.51 -6.69 -7.46
N VAL A 340 -11.55 -6.59 -8.29
CA VAL A 340 -12.20 -5.31 -8.65
C VAL A 340 -12.73 -4.61 -7.39
N ARG A 341 -13.48 -5.33 -6.55
CA ARG A 341 -14.11 -4.81 -5.33
C ARG A 341 -13.07 -4.38 -4.27
N ALA A 342 -12.00 -5.15 -4.13
CA ALA A 342 -10.94 -4.81 -3.19
C ALA A 342 -10.15 -3.59 -3.69
N THR A 343 -9.90 -3.46 -4.97
CA THR A 343 -9.22 -2.28 -5.54
C THR A 343 -10.00 -1.00 -5.30
N GLU A 344 -11.29 -0.99 -5.62
CA GLU A 344 -12.21 0.14 -5.37
C GLU A 344 -12.15 0.59 -3.90
N GLU A 345 -12.32 -0.34 -2.96
CA GLU A 345 -12.31 0.00 -1.53
C GLU A 345 -10.93 0.48 -1.04
N ALA A 346 -9.83 -0.11 -1.52
CA ALA A 346 -8.47 0.30 -1.13
C ALA A 346 -8.18 1.75 -1.53
N ILE A 347 -8.62 2.18 -2.71
CA ILE A 347 -8.46 3.56 -3.19
C ILE A 347 -9.25 4.53 -2.31
N VAL A 348 -10.51 4.22 -2.01
CA VAL A 348 -11.34 5.08 -1.14
C VAL A 348 -10.76 5.14 0.27
N ASN A 349 -10.27 4.02 0.82
CA ASN A 349 -9.61 4.00 2.13
C ASN A 349 -8.36 4.89 2.17
N ALA A 350 -7.56 4.95 1.09
CA ALA A 350 -6.40 5.84 1.02
C ALA A 350 -6.78 7.31 1.22
N MET A 351 -7.90 7.75 0.63
CA MET A 351 -8.40 9.13 0.79
C MET A 351 -9.04 9.38 2.15
N ILE A 352 -9.80 8.41 2.67
CA ILE A 352 -10.49 8.53 3.97
C ILE A 352 -9.47 8.59 5.13
N ALA A 353 -8.43 7.76 5.09
CA ALA A 353 -7.40 7.74 6.13
C ALA A 353 -6.39 8.89 6.02
N ALA A 354 -6.42 9.65 4.92
CA ALA A 354 -5.52 10.78 4.72
C ALA A 354 -5.92 12.00 5.54
N GLU A 355 -4.92 12.78 5.95
CA GLU A 355 -5.09 14.02 6.70
C GLU A 355 -4.56 15.19 5.86
N THR A 356 -5.19 16.37 5.99
CA THR A 356 -4.74 17.60 5.34
C THR A 356 -3.24 17.81 5.58
N MET A 357 -2.50 18.09 4.51
CA MET A 357 -1.04 18.24 4.59
C MET A 357 -0.57 19.50 3.88
N THR A 358 0.32 20.24 4.58
CA THR A 358 1.05 21.37 4.01
C THR A 358 2.50 20.95 3.75
N GLY A 359 3.02 21.28 2.57
CA GLY A 359 4.37 20.95 2.12
C GLY A 359 5.15 22.16 1.58
N VAL A 360 5.92 21.93 0.53
CA VAL A 360 6.78 22.96 -0.09
C VAL A 360 5.98 24.19 -0.53
N ASN A 361 6.56 25.40 -0.30
CA ASN A 361 5.98 26.68 -0.63
C ASN A 361 4.61 26.93 0.03
N ASP A 362 4.40 26.34 1.21
CA ASP A 362 3.13 26.39 1.97
C ASP A 362 1.91 25.88 1.19
N ARG A 363 2.11 25.08 0.15
CA ARG A 363 1.04 24.40 -0.58
C ARG A 363 0.32 23.43 0.33
N THR A 364 -0.99 23.50 0.36
CA THR A 364 -1.83 22.67 1.21
C THR A 364 -2.77 21.84 0.35
N VAL A 365 -2.82 20.53 0.62
CA VAL A 365 -3.80 19.61 0.04
C VAL A 365 -4.71 19.13 1.16
N ILE A 366 -6.03 19.37 0.98
CA ILE A 366 -7.03 19.00 1.98
C ILE A 366 -7.34 17.51 1.95
N ALA A 367 -7.62 16.95 3.12
CA ALA A 367 -8.25 15.63 3.21
C ALA A 367 -9.67 15.65 2.63
N LEU A 368 -10.17 14.50 2.17
CA LEU A 368 -11.58 14.34 1.80
C LEU A 368 -12.46 14.61 3.05
N PRO A 369 -13.34 15.64 3.06
CA PRO A 369 -14.15 15.96 4.23
C PRO A 369 -15.19 14.87 4.49
N HIS A 370 -15.05 14.14 5.57
CA HIS A 370 -15.89 12.97 5.91
C HIS A 370 -17.38 13.35 6.04
N ASP A 371 -17.69 14.47 6.70
CA ASP A 371 -19.07 14.90 6.88
C ASP A 371 -19.74 15.23 5.54
N LYS A 372 -19.03 15.96 4.66
CA LYS A 372 -19.52 16.26 3.31
C LYS A 372 -19.72 14.99 2.48
N LEU A 373 -18.78 14.03 2.54
CA LEU A 373 -18.95 12.75 1.89
C LEU A 373 -20.23 12.05 2.35
N ARG A 374 -20.44 11.96 3.67
CA ARG A 374 -21.65 11.36 4.25
C ARG A 374 -22.92 12.06 3.81
N GLU A 375 -22.94 13.40 3.78
CA GLU A 375 -24.07 14.22 3.28
C GLU A 375 -24.38 13.90 1.81
N VAL A 376 -23.34 13.86 0.96
CA VAL A 376 -23.51 13.52 -0.47
C VAL A 376 -24.07 12.12 -0.63
N LEU A 377 -23.49 11.10 0.03
CA LEU A 377 -23.98 9.72 -0.05
C LEU A 377 -25.43 9.60 0.48
N LYS A 378 -25.76 10.28 1.57
CA LYS A 378 -27.13 10.33 2.11
C LYS A 378 -28.12 10.95 1.12
N LYS A 379 -27.77 12.10 0.50
CA LYS A 379 -28.58 12.77 -0.53
C LYS A 379 -28.93 11.82 -1.69
N HIS A 380 -28.05 10.93 -2.05
CA HIS A 380 -28.22 9.96 -3.13
C HIS A 380 -28.70 8.58 -2.67
N ASN A 381 -29.13 8.41 -1.42
CA ASN A 381 -29.57 7.13 -0.83
C ASN A 381 -28.51 6.02 -0.94
N ARG A 382 -27.25 6.38 -0.76
CA ARG A 382 -26.08 5.46 -0.82
C ARG A 382 -25.34 5.32 0.51
N LEU A 383 -25.75 6.02 1.56
CA LEU A 383 -25.16 5.85 2.89
C LEU A 383 -25.78 4.62 3.58
N VAL A 384 -24.93 3.68 4.00
CA VAL A 384 -25.33 2.55 4.85
C VAL A 384 -25.30 2.97 6.31
N GLN A 385 -26.31 2.54 7.10
CA GLN A 385 -26.39 2.81 8.54
C GLN A 385 -25.54 1.84 9.35
#